data_c149681975550425395b991438f09984
#
_entry.id   c149681975550425395b991438f09984
#
_cell.length_a   1.000
_cell.length_b   1.000
_cell.length_c   1.000
_cell.angle_alpha   90.00
_cell.angle_beta   90.00
_cell.angle_gamma   90.00
#
_symmetry.space_group_name_H-M   'P 1'
#
loop_
_entity.id
_entity.type
_entity.pdbx_description
1 polymer ?
#
loop_
_entity_poly.entity_id
_entity_poly.type
_entity_poly.pdbx_seq_one_letter_code
_entity_poly.pdbx_strand_id
1 'polypeptide(L)'
;MFVGTFFICLFIFIMQALWLYVDELVGKGIPMDVLARFFYYTALALVPKSLPLAVLLAALITFGNFGERVELTAMKAAGVPLIRVMSPLIVLCVGLGVVSFYFQNVTVPHANLQMQTLLISMKQKSPELEIPEGAFYDGIENYNLYVKKKDNNTGMLYG
;
A
#
# COMPACT_ATOMS: atom_id res chain seq x y z
N MET A 1 3.54 21.17 -8.99
CA MET A 1 3.94 19.94 -9.70
C MET A 1 4.09 18.75 -8.75
N PHE A 2 4.95 18.80 -7.71
CA PHE A 2 5.20 17.67 -6.80
C PHE A 2 3.92 17.10 -6.15
N VAL A 3 3.04 17.94 -5.61
CA VAL A 3 1.80 17.48 -4.95
C VAL A 3 0.91 16.70 -5.92
N GLY A 4 0.77 17.17 -7.16
CA GLY A 4 -0.03 16.47 -8.17
C GLY A 4 0.55 15.09 -8.54
N THR A 5 1.87 15.00 -8.77
CA THR A 5 2.54 13.72 -9.05
C THR A 5 2.46 12.78 -7.87
N PHE A 6 2.56 13.30 -6.64
CA PHE A 6 2.41 12.49 -5.42
C PHE A 6 1.01 11.85 -5.32
N PHE A 7 -0.06 12.62 -5.55
CA PHE A 7 -1.41 12.06 -5.52
C PHE A 7 -1.66 11.05 -6.64
N ILE A 8 -1.11 11.26 -7.83
CA ILE A 8 -1.20 10.29 -8.93
C ILE A 8 -0.51 8.99 -8.55
N CYS A 9 0.72 9.05 -8.03
CA CYS A 9 1.45 7.86 -7.59
C CYS A 9 0.72 7.13 -6.45
N LEU A 10 0.23 7.87 -5.47
CA LEU A 10 -0.53 7.31 -4.35
C LEU A 10 -1.79 6.59 -4.85
N PHE A 11 -2.52 7.20 -5.77
CA PHE A 11 -3.72 6.61 -6.37
C PHE A 11 -3.41 5.29 -7.09
N ILE A 12 -2.33 5.26 -7.88
CA ILE A 12 -1.89 4.04 -8.58
C ILE A 12 -1.57 2.92 -7.56
N PHE A 13 -0.84 3.25 -6.49
CA PHE A 13 -0.52 2.27 -5.45
C PHE A 13 -1.75 1.79 -4.68
N ILE A 14 -2.72 2.67 -4.42
CA ILE A 14 -3.98 2.28 -3.78
C ILE A 14 -4.77 1.35 -4.71
N MET A 15 -4.84 1.64 -6.02
CA MET A 15 -5.49 0.77 -7.00
C MET A 15 -4.81 -0.60 -7.08
N GLN A 16 -3.48 -0.64 -7.05
CA GLN A 16 -2.73 -1.89 -7.01
C GLN A 16 -3.02 -2.69 -5.72
N ALA A 17 -3.07 -2.03 -4.58
CA ALA A 17 -3.40 -2.67 -3.31
C ALA A 17 -4.86 -3.19 -3.29
N LEU A 18 -5.80 -2.42 -3.84
CA LEU A 18 -7.18 -2.86 -4.04
C LEU A 18 -7.25 -4.16 -4.82
N TRP A 19 -6.56 -4.22 -5.95
CA TRP A 19 -6.53 -5.40 -6.80
C TRP A 19 -5.93 -6.62 -6.08
N LEU A 20 -4.91 -6.40 -5.26
CA LEU A 20 -4.25 -7.47 -4.48
C LEU A 20 -5.17 -8.07 -3.42
N TYR A 21 -6.02 -7.23 -2.80
CA TYR A 21 -6.90 -7.66 -1.71
C TYR A 21 -8.36 -7.86 -2.13
N VAL A 22 -8.65 -7.78 -3.45
CA VAL A 22 -10.02 -7.90 -3.95
C VAL A 22 -10.69 -9.21 -3.54
N ASP A 23 -9.97 -10.32 -3.57
CA ASP A 23 -10.48 -11.65 -3.20
C ASP A 23 -10.81 -11.75 -1.70
N GLU A 24 -10.13 -10.99 -0.87
CA GLU A 24 -10.38 -10.94 0.57
C GLU A 24 -11.51 -9.96 0.95
N LEU A 25 -11.79 -8.98 0.09
CA LEU A 25 -12.76 -7.92 0.32
C LEU A 25 -14.13 -8.22 -0.30
N VAL A 26 -14.15 -8.92 -1.43
CA VAL A 26 -15.38 -9.21 -2.18
C VAL A 26 -16.02 -10.51 -1.68
N GLY A 27 -17.33 -10.49 -1.48
CA GLY A 27 -18.11 -11.70 -1.15
C GLY A 27 -18.18 -12.07 0.34
N LYS A 28 -17.47 -11.37 1.24
CA LYS A 28 -17.43 -11.71 2.68
C LYS A 28 -18.39 -10.91 3.57
N GLY A 29 -19.29 -10.09 2.98
CA GLY A 29 -20.25 -9.31 3.75
C GLY A 29 -19.61 -8.36 4.78
N ILE A 30 -18.44 -7.80 4.45
CA ILE A 30 -17.66 -6.96 5.37
C ILE A 30 -18.38 -5.64 5.60
N PRO A 31 -18.54 -5.18 6.85
CA PRO A 31 -19.13 -3.87 7.14
C PRO A 31 -18.31 -2.75 6.47
N MET A 32 -19.02 -1.74 5.94
CA MET A 32 -18.38 -0.61 5.26
C MET A 32 -17.39 0.15 6.16
N ASP A 33 -17.63 0.19 7.47
CA ASP A 33 -16.74 0.81 8.46
C ASP A 33 -15.37 0.10 8.53
N VAL A 34 -15.36 -1.23 8.53
CA VAL A 34 -14.13 -2.04 8.54
C VAL A 34 -13.37 -1.86 7.24
N LEU A 35 -14.08 -1.81 6.12
CA LEU A 35 -13.50 -1.57 4.80
C LEU A 35 -12.82 -0.19 4.73
N ALA A 36 -13.48 0.86 5.23
CA ALA A 36 -12.94 2.22 5.29
C ALA A 36 -11.66 2.29 6.14
N ARG A 37 -11.63 1.63 7.29
CA ARG A 37 -10.43 1.52 8.15
C ARG A 37 -9.29 0.78 7.45
N PHE A 38 -9.59 -0.31 6.78
CA PHE A 38 -8.60 -1.05 6.01
C PHE A 38 -7.94 -0.17 4.94
N PHE A 39 -8.74 0.57 4.15
CA PHE A 39 -8.22 1.51 3.16
C PHE A 39 -7.39 2.63 3.76
N TYR A 40 -7.81 3.18 4.89
CA TYR A 40 -7.07 4.21 5.60
C TYR A 40 -5.67 3.74 6.01
N TYR A 41 -5.57 2.58 6.65
CA TYR A 41 -4.27 2.02 7.06
C TYR A 41 -3.41 1.60 5.87
N THR A 42 -4.01 1.06 4.82
CA THR A 42 -3.32 0.73 3.58
C THR A 42 -2.74 1.98 2.92
N ALA A 43 -3.51 3.06 2.82
CA ALA A 43 -3.04 4.33 2.29
C ALA A 43 -1.87 4.89 3.10
N LEU A 44 -1.96 4.87 4.45
CA LEU A 44 -0.86 5.29 5.33
C LEU A 44 0.43 4.49 5.10
N ALA A 45 0.32 3.18 4.91
CA ALA A 45 1.47 2.32 4.64
C ALA A 45 2.10 2.57 3.26
N LEU A 46 1.31 3.08 2.30
CA LEU A 46 1.75 3.36 0.94
C LEU A 46 2.38 4.75 0.77
N VAL A 47 2.08 5.70 1.66
CA VAL A 47 2.64 7.07 1.61
C VAL A 47 4.17 7.07 1.48
N PRO A 48 4.95 6.41 2.36
CA PRO A 48 6.41 6.47 2.26
C PRO A 48 6.96 5.76 1.02
N LYS A 49 6.21 4.82 0.44
CA LYS A 49 6.59 4.15 -0.82
C LYS A 49 6.35 5.04 -2.03
N SER A 50 5.29 5.84 -2.01
CA SER A 50 4.95 6.76 -3.11
C SER A 50 5.84 8.00 -3.14
N LEU A 51 6.41 8.43 -2.01
CA LEU A 51 7.23 9.65 -1.91
C LEU A 51 8.45 9.65 -2.85
N PRO A 52 9.34 8.63 -2.85
CA PRO A 52 10.51 8.65 -3.73
C PRO A 52 10.14 8.66 -5.22
N LEU A 53 9.10 7.91 -5.59
CA LEU A 53 8.62 7.88 -6.97
C LEU A 53 8.02 9.23 -7.41
N ALA A 54 7.25 9.86 -6.54
CA ALA A 54 6.66 11.17 -6.78
C ALA A 54 7.73 12.25 -6.95
N VAL A 55 8.78 12.23 -6.12
CA VAL A 55 9.91 13.16 -6.24
C VAL A 55 10.63 12.96 -7.57
N LEU A 56 10.90 11.72 -7.95
CA LEU A 56 11.56 11.39 -9.22
C LEU A 56 10.74 11.91 -10.41
N LEU A 57 9.44 11.63 -10.46
CA LEU A 57 8.57 12.06 -11.54
C LEU A 57 8.44 13.60 -11.57
N ALA A 58 8.28 14.23 -10.42
CA ALA A 58 8.21 15.69 -10.34
C ALA A 58 9.51 16.36 -10.83
N ALA A 59 10.66 15.79 -10.46
CA ALA A 59 11.96 16.27 -10.92
C ALA A 59 12.10 16.11 -12.43
N LEU A 60 11.78 14.95 -12.98
CA LEU A 60 11.83 14.68 -14.42
C LEU A 60 10.95 15.65 -15.21
N ILE A 61 9.70 15.87 -14.77
CA ILE A 61 8.78 16.82 -15.43
C ILE A 61 9.31 18.24 -15.35
N THR A 62 9.80 18.65 -14.18
CA THR A 62 10.28 20.03 -13.98
C THR A 62 11.53 20.31 -14.81
N PHE A 63 12.55 19.43 -14.77
CA PHE A 63 13.77 19.61 -15.53
C PHE A 63 13.57 19.35 -17.04
N GLY A 64 12.64 18.46 -17.41
CA GLY A 64 12.22 18.28 -18.79
C GLY A 64 11.66 19.57 -19.38
N ASN A 65 10.74 20.22 -18.68
CA ASN A 65 10.18 21.52 -19.11
C ASN A 65 11.25 22.64 -19.21
N PHE A 66 12.21 22.66 -18.28
CA PHE A 66 13.33 23.61 -18.36
C PHE A 66 14.22 23.35 -19.58
N GLY A 67 14.42 22.08 -19.94
CA GLY A 67 15.15 21.67 -21.14
C GLY A 67 14.43 22.09 -22.42
N GLU A 68 13.13 21.80 -22.54
CA GLU A 68 12.31 22.14 -23.72
C GLU A 68 12.23 23.64 -23.96
N ARG A 69 12.12 24.45 -22.91
CA ARG A 69 12.03 25.89 -22.99
C ARG A 69 13.38 26.58 -23.16
N VAL A 70 14.48 25.81 -23.26
CA VAL A 70 15.85 26.35 -23.36
C VAL A 70 16.24 27.21 -22.14
N GLU A 71 15.40 27.25 -21.09
CA GLU A 71 15.63 28.06 -19.89
C GLU A 71 16.91 27.61 -19.16
N LEU A 72 17.16 26.30 -19.09
CA LEU A 72 18.36 25.73 -18.48
C LEU A 72 19.62 26.20 -19.24
N THR A 73 19.59 26.22 -20.55
CA THR A 73 20.70 26.66 -21.40
C THR A 73 20.93 28.17 -21.24
N ALA A 74 19.88 28.97 -21.18
CA ALA A 74 19.97 30.39 -20.91
C ALA A 74 20.58 30.72 -19.55
N MET A 75 20.19 29.98 -18.49
CA MET A 75 20.78 30.14 -17.16
C MET A 75 22.26 29.75 -17.12
N LYS A 76 22.66 28.69 -17.82
CA LYS A 76 24.07 28.33 -17.97
C LYS A 76 24.88 29.37 -18.74
N ALA A 77 24.32 29.94 -19.80
CA ALA A 77 24.95 31.01 -20.58
C ALA A 77 25.14 32.29 -19.74
N ALA A 78 24.21 32.55 -18.81
CA ALA A 78 24.31 33.65 -17.84
C ALA A 78 25.30 33.36 -16.68
N GLY A 79 26.04 32.23 -16.71
CA GLY A 79 27.03 31.89 -15.69
C GLY A 79 26.46 31.30 -14.40
N VAL A 80 25.17 30.96 -14.36
CA VAL A 80 24.56 30.35 -13.16
C VAL A 80 24.97 28.89 -13.05
N PRO A 81 25.64 28.46 -11.98
CA PRO A 81 26.05 27.07 -11.81
C PRO A 81 24.82 26.16 -11.62
N LEU A 82 24.86 24.98 -12.24
CA LEU A 82 23.77 24.01 -12.22
C LEU A 82 23.35 23.62 -10.78
N ILE A 83 24.32 23.55 -9.88
CA ILE A 83 24.05 23.23 -8.47
C ILE A 83 23.11 24.22 -7.78
N ARG A 84 23.17 25.50 -8.19
CA ARG A 84 22.27 26.54 -7.67
C ARG A 84 20.87 26.37 -8.20
N VAL A 85 20.70 25.95 -9.44
CA VAL A 85 19.40 25.65 -10.04
C VAL A 85 18.78 24.40 -9.39
N MET A 86 19.59 23.42 -9.01
CA MET A 86 19.14 22.18 -8.37
C MET A 86 18.98 22.31 -6.85
N SER A 87 19.49 23.37 -6.24
CA SER A 87 19.47 23.55 -4.78
C SER A 87 18.07 23.39 -4.15
N PRO A 88 17.00 24.00 -4.67
CA PRO A 88 15.67 23.84 -4.07
C PRO A 88 15.17 22.39 -4.13
N LEU A 89 15.53 21.63 -5.18
CA LEU A 89 15.20 20.22 -5.27
C LEU A 89 15.96 19.40 -4.23
N ILE A 90 17.24 19.66 -4.02
CA ILE A 90 18.07 18.98 -3.02
C ILE A 90 17.51 19.19 -1.61
N VAL A 91 17.16 20.45 -1.27
CA VAL A 91 16.55 20.77 0.04
C VAL A 91 15.22 20.02 0.21
N LEU A 92 14.39 20.00 -0.81
CA LEU A 92 13.12 19.28 -0.80
C LEU A 92 13.34 17.77 -0.62
N CYS A 93 14.30 17.17 -1.33
CA CYS A 93 14.63 15.75 -1.20
C CYS A 93 15.12 15.39 0.21
N VAL A 94 15.97 16.22 0.81
CA VAL A 94 16.45 16.01 2.19
C VAL A 94 15.29 16.11 3.17
N GLY A 95 14.44 17.13 3.06
CA GLY A 95 13.26 17.29 3.91
C GLY A 95 12.29 16.11 3.80
N LEU A 96 11.99 15.68 2.60
CA LEU A 96 11.13 14.51 2.36
C LEU A 96 11.78 13.20 2.83
N GLY A 97 13.11 13.08 2.75
CA GLY A 97 13.85 11.95 3.29
C GLY A 97 13.66 11.80 4.81
N VAL A 98 13.77 12.91 5.54
CA VAL A 98 13.53 12.93 7.00
C VAL A 98 12.07 12.55 7.32
N VAL A 99 11.11 13.12 6.61
CA VAL A 99 9.69 12.80 6.78
C VAL A 99 9.42 11.32 6.47
N SER A 100 9.96 10.80 5.38
CA SER A 100 9.85 9.38 5.02
C SER A 100 10.44 8.46 6.09
N PHE A 101 11.59 8.82 6.62
CA PHE A 101 12.24 8.06 7.68
C PHE A 101 11.37 7.99 8.93
N TYR A 102 10.79 9.11 9.33
CA TYR A 102 9.86 9.16 10.47
C TYR A 102 8.61 8.29 10.21
N PHE A 103 8.00 8.43 9.04
CA PHE A 103 6.83 7.63 8.66
C PHE A 103 7.12 6.13 8.64
N GLN A 104 8.27 5.71 8.11
CA GLN A 104 8.64 4.29 8.06
C GLN A 104 8.88 3.68 9.44
N ASN A 105 9.44 4.45 10.36
CA ASN A 105 9.78 3.93 11.69
C ASN A 105 8.62 3.98 12.69
N VAL A 106 7.68 4.91 12.52
CA VAL A 106 6.59 5.13 13.49
C VAL A 106 5.24 4.74 12.90
N THR A 107 4.87 5.32 11.77
CA THR A 107 3.51 5.20 11.21
C THR A 107 3.28 3.87 10.52
N VAL A 108 4.25 3.41 9.72
CA VAL A 108 4.10 2.17 8.93
C VAL A 108 3.98 0.92 9.80
N PRO A 109 4.78 0.70 10.87
CA PRO A 109 4.61 -0.45 11.74
C PRO A 109 3.22 -0.50 12.39
N HIS A 110 2.73 0.64 12.88
CA HIS A 110 1.39 0.73 13.46
C HIS A 110 0.29 0.45 12.42
N ALA A 111 0.41 1.02 11.22
CA ALA A 111 -0.55 0.80 10.14
C ALA A 111 -0.57 -0.66 9.69
N ASN A 112 0.60 -1.31 9.56
CA ASN A 112 0.71 -2.72 9.19
C ASN A 112 0.12 -3.64 10.24
N LEU A 113 0.36 -3.39 11.53
CA LEU A 113 -0.25 -4.17 12.62
C LEU A 113 -1.77 -4.08 12.58
N GLN A 114 -2.32 -2.88 12.44
CA GLN A 114 -3.76 -2.68 12.35
C GLN A 114 -4.36 -3.34 11.09
N MET A 115 -3.69 -3.23 9.96
CA MET A 115 -4.09 -3.86 8.71
C MET A 115 -4.10 -5.40 8.84
N GLN A 116 -3.06 -6.00 9.42
CA GLN A 116 -3.00 -7.45 9.65
C GLN A 116 -4.09 -7.91 10.61
N THR A 117 -4.33 -7.16 11.69
CA THR A 117 -5.41 -7.47 12.64
C THR A 117 -6.77 -7.43 11.96
N LEU A 118 -7.02 -6.46 11.08
CA LEU A 118 -8.25 -6.38 10.29
C LEU A 118 -8.37 -7.55 9.32
N LEU A 119 -7.31 -7.93 8.62
CA LEU A 119 -7.30 -9.07 7.71
C LEU A 119 -7.59 -10.39 8.44
N ILE A 120 -6.98 -10.61 9.60
CA ILE A 120 -7.25 -11.79 10.44
C ILE A 120 -8.71 -11.79 10.90
N SER A 121 -9.23 -10.64 11.34
CA SER A 121 -10.62 -10.51 11.77
C SER A 121 -11.61 -10.77 10.62
N MET A 122 -11.27 -10.34 9.40
CA MET A 122 -12.06 -10.60 8.20
C MET A 122 -12.06 -12.09 7.83
N LYS A 123 -10.90 -12.75 7.94
CA LYS A 123 -10.77 -14.20 7.69
C LYS A 123 -11.52 -15.03 8.73
N GLN A 124 -11.55 -14.60 10.00
CA GLN A 124 -12.28 -15.28 11.06
C GLN A 124 -13.81 -15.08 10.99
N LYS A 125 -14.29 -13.97 10.40
CA LYS A 125 -15.73 -13.73 10.18
C LYS A 125 -16.31 -14.52 9.00
N SER A 126 -15.49 -15.14 8.19
CA SER A 126 -15.91 -16.13 7.21
C SER A 126 -15.48 -17.52 7.71
N PRO A 127 -16.21 -18.16 8.60
CA PRO A 127 -15.92 -19.54 9.02
C PRO A 127 -16.50 -20.54 7.99
N GLU A 128 -16.36 -20.27 6.73
CA GLU A 128 -16.26 -21.32 5.76
C GLU A 128 -14.80 -21.78 5.76
N LEU A 129 -14.43 -22.49 6.81
CA LEU A 129 -13.44 -23.53 6.65
C LEU A 129 -13.97 -24.38 5.49
N GLU A 130 -13.47 -24.11 4.28
CA GLU A 130 -13.52 -25.09 3.20
C GLU A 130 -12.68 -26.29 3.64
N ILE A 131 -13.23 -27.04 4.59
CA ILE A 131 -12.73 -28.36 4.89
C ILE A 131 -13.36 -29.22 3.81
N PRO A 132 -12.62 -29.67 2.80
CA PRO A 132 -13.18 -30.54 1.77
C PRO A 132 -13.65 -31.83 2.44
N GLU A 133 -14.90 -32.20 2.21
CA GLU A 133 -15.44 -33.47 2.71
C GLU A 133 -14.56 -34.63 2.20
N GLY A 134 -14.13 -35.49 3.12
CA GLY A 134 -13.33 -36.65 2.79
C GLY A 134 -11.83 -36.42 2.59
N ALA A 135 -11.30 -35.24 2.93
CA ALA A 135 -9.87 -34.97 2.88
C ALA A 135 -9.27 -34.71 4.29
N PHE A 136 -8.00 -34.99 4.43
CA PHE A 136 -7.26 -34.64 5.62
C PHE A 136 -6.93 -33.14 5.60
N TYR A 137 -7.30 -32.43 6.66
CA TYR A 137 -6.97 -31.02 6.82
C TYR A 137 -5.73 -30.88 7.72
N ASP A 138 -4.64 -30.42 7.12
CA ASP A 138 -3.30 -30.29 7.72
C ASP A 138 -3.01 -28.85 8.21
N GLY A 139 -4.06 -28.03 8.37
CA GLY A 139 -3.94 -26.61 8.70
C GLY A 139 -3.70 -26.28 10.19
N ILE A 140 -3.59 -27.29 11.07
CA ILE A 140 -3.33 -27.10 12.50
C ILE A 140 -2.06 -27.86 12.86
N GLU A 141 -1.03 -27.13 13.35
CA GLU A 141 0.21 -27.74 13.81
C GLU A 141 -0.06 -28.87 14.81
N ASN A 142 0.42 -30.08 14.49
CA ASN A 142 0.31 -31.34 15.26
C ASN A 142 -1.06 -32.02 15.30
N TYR A 143 -2.05 -31.62 14.48
CA TYR A 143 -3.33 -32.33 14.42
C TYR A 143 -3.79 -32.52 12.97
N ASN A 144 -4.05 -33.77 12.59
CA ASN A 144 -4.71 -34.10 11.32
C ASN A 144 -6.20 -34.33 11.60
N LEU A 145 -7.05 -33.44 11.11
CA LEU A 145 -8.50 -33.56 11.22
C LEU A 145 -9.05 -34.22 9.96
N TYR A 146 -9.71 -35.36 10.14
CA TYR A 146 -10.48 -36.04 9.11
C TYR A 146 -11.97 -35.75 9.31
N VAL A 147 -12.60 -35.06 8.40
CA VAL A 147 -14.04 -34.76 8.46
C VAL A 147 -14.77 -35.62 7.43
N LYS A 148 -15.58 -36.54 7.94
CA LYS A 148 -16.33 -37.47 7.08
C LYS A 148 -17.57 -36.82 6.42
N LYS A 149 -18.22 -35.91 7.14
CA LYS A 149 -19.40 -35.18 6.64
C LYS A 149 -19.58 -33.85 7.38
N LYS A 150 -19.92 -32.81 6.63
CA LYS A 150 -20.29 -31.49 7.16
C LYS A 150 -21.80 -31.29 7.00
N ASP A 151 -22.50 -30.96 8.07
CA ASP A 151 -23.90 -30.54 7.97
C ASP A 151 -23.98 -29.04 7.75
N ASN A 152 -24.41 -28.63 6.55
CA ASN A 152 -24.48 -27.23 6.14
C ASN A 152 -25.53 -26.40 6.88
N ASN A 153 -26.45 -27.04 7.62
CA ASN A 153 -27.51 -26.34 8.35
C ASN A 153 -27.12 -26.07 9.81
N THR A 154 -26.33 -26.91 10.44
CA THR A 154 -25.97 -26.83 11.85
C THR A 154 -24.49 -26.47 12.09
N GLY A 155 -23.64 -26.51 11.04
CA GLY A 155 -22.21 -26.27 11.15
C GLY A 155 -21.44 -27.31 11.95
N MET A 156 -22.07 -28.45 12.28
CA MET A 156 -21.41 -29.54 13.03
C MET A 156 -20.60 -30.45 12.12
N LEU A 157 -19.43 -30.86 12.61
CA LEU A 157 -18.50 -31.76 11.94
C LEU A 157 -18.67 -33.17 12.54
N TYR A 158 -18.87 -34.16 11.69
CA TYR A 158 -18.97 -35.57 12.06
C TYR A 158 -17.75 -36.33 11.50
N GLY A 159 -16.98 -36.92 12.39
CA GLY A 159 -15.79 -37.71 12.05
C GLY A 159 -15.64 -38.93 12.93
#